data_5ef89e9864335c9d40ab621df803afef
#
_entry.id   5ef89e9864335c9d40ab621df803afef
#
_cell.length_a   1.000
_cell.length_b   1.000
_cell.length_c   1.000
_cell.angle_alpha   90.00
_cell.angle_beta   90.00
_cell.angle_gamma   90.00
#
_symmetry.space_group_name_H-M   'P 1'
#
loop_
_entity.id
_entity.type
_entity.pdbx_description
1 polymer ?
#
loop_
_entity_poly.entity_id
_entity_poly.type
_entity_poly.pdbx_seq_one_letter_code
_entity_poly.pdbx_strand_id
1 'polypeptide(L)'
;MELLDDVLINLQCELVAERNIVNPKEITWLQYDILHILSENKWILPSELNLSLGISRSKLSKALKELKIMGYIQQKTSEKDGRELLTSLTNEGQKLLRSVKSGHNKIYSIAKEIFTQEEQKQFEKLASKLSEALRDERMSANE
;
A
#
# COMPACT_ATOMS: atom_id res chain seq x y z
N MET A 1 -7.95 -22.04 -22.96
CA MET A 1 -6.69 -21.57 -22.35
C MET A 1 -6.87 -20.12 -21.89
N GLU A 2 -6.66 -19.90 -20.62
CA GLU A 2 -6.76 -18.52 -20.11
C GLU A 2 -5.52 -17.73 -20.51
N LEU A 3 -5.74 -16.53 -21.03
CA LEU A 3 -4.66 -15.61 -21.37
C LEU A 3 -4.19 -14.88 -20.12
N LEU A 4 -2.99 -14.32 -20.17
CA LEU A 4 -2.39 -13.61 -19.05
C LEU A 4 -3.27 -12.46 -18.54
N ASP A 5 -3.88 -11.71 -19.45
CA ASP A 5 -4.78 -10.61 -19.10
C ASP A 5 -6.00 -11.09 -18.30
N ASP A 6 -6.61 -12.20 -18.71
CA ASP A 6 -7.76 -12.79 -18.00
C ASP A 6 -7.37 -13.21 -16.58
N VAL A 7 -6.22 -13.86 -16.44
CA VAL A 7 -5.72 -14.29 -15.12
C VAL A 7 -5.47 -13.08 -14.21
N LEU A 8 -4.86 -12.02 -14.74
CA LEU A 8 -4.59 -10.81 -13.97
C LEU A 8 -5.87 -10.09 -13.55
N ILE A 9 -6.85 -10.01 -14.45
CA ILE A 9 -8.15 -9.41 -14.13
C ILE A 9 -8.85 -10.22 -13.02
N ASN A 10 -8.87 -11.53 -13.16
CA ASN A 10 -9.48 -12.41 -12.16
C ASN A 10 -8.82 -12.27 -10.80
N LEU A 11 -7.49 -12.25 -10.77
CA LEU A 11 -6.75 -12.09 -9.51
C LEU A 11 -7.07 -10.75 -8.85
N GLN A 12 -7.12 -9.65 -9.62
CA GLN A 12 -7.49 -8.34 -9.10
C GLN A 12 -8.89 -8.37 -8.47
N CYS A 13 -9.86 -9.00 -9.14
CA CYS A 13 -11.22 -9.12 -8.63
C CYS A 13 -11.27 -9.90 -7.31
N GLU A 14 -10.52 -10.99 -7.22
CA GLU A 14 -10.46 -11.78 -5.99
C GLU A 14 -9.83 -11.01 -4.82
N LEU A 15 -8.75 -10.26 -5.10
CA LEU A 15 -8.10 -9.46 -4.06
C LEU A 15 -9.00 -8.32 -3.56
N VAL A 16 -9.76 -7.70 -4.46
CA VAL A 16 -10.74 -6.66 -4.10
C VAL A 16 -11.85 -7.27 -3.24
N ALA A 17 -12.36 -8.46 -3.62
CA ALA A 17 -13.40 -9.14 -2.84
C ALA A 17 -12.92 -9.42 -1.42
N GLU A 18 -11.67 -9.88 -1.25
CA GLU A 18 -11.11 -10.14 0.07
C GLU A 18 -10.97 -8.86 0.89
N ARG A 19 -10.59 -7.75 0.29
CA ARG A 19 -10.55 -6.45 0.98
C ARG A 19 -11.94 -6.00 1.43
N ASN A 20 -12.97 -6.27 0.64
CA ASN A 20 -14.34 -5.90 1.00
C ASN A 20 -14.87 -6.71 2.19
N ILE A 21 -14.41 -7.95 2.35
CA ILE A 21 -14.81 -8.82 3.46
C ILE A 21 -14.11 -8.40 4.76
N VAL A 22 -12.84 -8.06 4.69
CA VAL A 22 -12.02 -7.70 5.85
C VAL A 22 -11.84 -6.18 5.88
N ASN A 23 -12.69 -5.48 6.62
CA ASN A 23 -12.53 -4.04 6.81
C ASN A 23 -11.63 -3.75 8.00
N PRO A 24 -10.61 -2.89 7.83
CA PRO A 24 -9.88 -2.37 8.99
C PRO A 24 -10.86 -1.60 9.86
N LYS A 25 -10.85 -1.82 11.17
CA LYS A 25 -11.88 -1.26 12.06
C LYS A 25 -11.72 0.24 12.33
N GLU A 26 -10.49 0.74 12.27
CA GLU A 26 -10.17 2.11 12.68
C GLU A 26 -9.83 3.04 11.52
N ILE A 27 -9.42 2.49 10.39
CA ILE A 27 -8.97 3.24 9.21
C ILE A 27 -9.57 2.65 7.94
N THR A 28 -9.50 3.40 6.84
CA THR A 28 -9.90 2.93 5.52
C THR A 28 -8.76 2.12 4.88
N TRP A 29 -9.08 1.38 3.82
CA TRP A 29 -8.06 0.67 3.05
C TRP A 29 -7.04 1.63 2.42
N LEU A 30 -7.48 2.81 1.97
CA LEU A 30 -6.59 3.83 1.47
C LEU A 30 -5.60 4.27 2.56
N GLN A 31 -6.09 4.52 3.75
CA GLN A 31 -5.24 4.89 4.88
C GLN A 31 -4.27 3.77 5.24
N TYR A 32 -4.72 2.52 5.19
CA TYR A 32 -3.84 1.36 5.39
C TYR A 32 -2.72 1.36 4.35
N ASP A 33 -3.06 1.56 3.06
CA ASP A 33 -2.06 1.58 1.99
C ASP A 33 -1.04 2.71 2.20
N ILE A 34 -1.48 3.86 2.67
CA ILE A 34 -0.58 4.97 3.04
C ILE A 34 0.39 4.53 4.14
N LEU A 35 -0.13 3.95 5.21
CA LEU A 35 0.70 3.50 6.32
C LEU A 35 1.69 2.43 5.88
N HIS A 36 1.26 1.53 4.99
CA HIS A 36 2.13 0.48 4.45
C HIS A 36 3.30 1.08 3.66
N ILE A 37 3.05 2.05 2.78
CA ILE A 37 4.10 2.72 2.03
C ILE A 37 5.04 3.48 2.97
N LEU A 38 4.50 4.15 3.99
CA LEU A 38 5.30 4.85 4.97
C LEU A 38 6.18 3.90 5.79
N SER A 39 5.75 2.66 6.00
CA SER A 39 6.55 1.67 6.72
C SER A 39 7.80 1.26 5.95
N GLU A 40 7.77 1.36 4.64
CA GLU A 40 8.91 1.03 3.78
C GLU A 40 9.87 2.21 3.59
N ASN A 41 9.47 3.40 3.97
CA ASN A 41 10.21 4.64 3.78
C ASN A 41 10.25 5.43 5.08
N LYS A 42 11.34 6.15 5.33
CA LYS A 42 11.48 6.92 6.57
C LYS A 42 10.66 8.21 6.52
N TRP A 43 10.89 9.01 5.48
CA TRP A 43 10.17 10.24 5.22
C TRP A 43 9.87 10.31 3.73
N ILE A 44 8.65 10.64 3.37
CA ILE A 44 8.22 10.65 1.98
C ILE A 44 7.41 11.92 1.68
N LEU A 45 7.55 12.44 0.47
CA LEU A 45 6.80 13.61 0.01
C LEU A 45 5.37 13.21 -0.39
N PRO A 46 4.38 14.09 -0.16
CA PRO A 46 3.01 13.83 -0.62
C PRO A 46 2.91 13.58 -2.13
N SER A 47 3.73 14.26 -2.93
CA SER A 47 3.76 14.02 -4.38
C SER A 47 4.16 12.59 -4.72
N GLU A 48 5.10 12.01 -3.97
CA GLU A 48 5.49 10.61 -4.15
C GLU A 48 4.37 9.67 -3.73
N LEU A 49 3.66 9.99 -2.65
CA LEU A 49 2.50 9.20 -2.20
C LEU A 49 1.38 9.20 -3.24
N ASN A 50 1.08 10.34 -3.84
CA ASN A 50 0.08 10.44 -4.90
C ASN A 50 0.36 9.47 -6.04
N LEU A 51 1.61 9.48 -6.52
CA LEU A 51 2.03 8.62 -7.64
C LEU A 51 2.02 7.15 -7.24
N SER A 52 2.57 6.84 -6.06
CA SER A 52 2.63 5.46 -5.58
C SER A 52 1.25 4.85 -5.42
N LEU A 53 0.27 5.65 -4.99
CA LEU A 53 -1.09 5.17 -4.73
C LEU A 53 -2.02 5.34 -5.93
N GLY A 54 -1.64 6.14 -6.91
CA GLY A 54 -2.49 6.42 -8.07
C GLY A 54 -3.75 7.19 -7.72
N ILE A 55 -3.69 8.14 -6.79
CA ILE A 55 -4.85 8.90 -6.31
C ILE A 55 -4.64 10.40 -6.48
N SER A 56 -5.74 11.16 -6.39
CA SER A 56 -5.73 12.62 -6.49
C SER A 56 -5.11 13.26 -5.24
N ARG A 57 -4.64 14.49 -5.39
CA ARG A 57 -4.09 15.26 -4.27
C ARG A 57 -5.13 15.52 -3.18
N SER A 58 -6.37 15.81 -3.56
CA SER A 58 -7.44 16.06 -2.60
C SER A 58 -7.77 14.83 -1.78
N LYS A 59 -7.81 13.67 -2.42
CA LYS A 59 -8.05 12.39 -1.75
C LYS A 59 -6.95 12.06 -0.75
N LEU A 60 -5.69 12.24 -1.16
CA LEU A 60 -4.53 12.03 -0.30
C LEU A 60 -4.54 13.02 0.88
N SER A 61 -4.76 14.30 0.59
CA SER A 61 -4.76 15.35 1.62
C SER A 61 -5.76 15.07 2.74
N LYS A 62 -6.98 14.65 2.36
CA LYS A 62 -8.01 14.27 3.33
C LYS A 62 -7.60 13.09 4.18
N ALA A 63 -7.07 12.05 3.54
CA ALA A 63 -6.63 10.84 4.25
C ALA A 63 -5.47 11.14 5.22
N LEU A 64 -4.50 11.94 4.80
CA LEU A 64 -3.37 12.33 5.64
C LEU A 64 -3.80 13.17 6.83
N LYS A 65 -4.72 14.10 6.62
CA LYS A 65 -5.25 14.96 7.69
C LYS A 65 -5.91 14.10 8.78
N GLU A 66 -6.72 13.14 8.38
CA GLU A 66 -7.38 12.22 9.31
C GLU A 66 -6.36 11.37 10.07
N LEU A 67 -5.37 10.82 9.37
CA LEU A 67 -4.32 10.01 10.00
C LEU A 67 -3.47 10.83 10.98
N LYS A 68 -3.21 12.08 10.66
CA LYS A 68 -2.47 12.97 11.56
C LYS A 68 -3.26 13.27 12.83
N ILE A 69 -4.56 13.54 12.71
CA ILE A 69 -5.43 13.78 13.84
C ILE A 69 -5.49 12.56 14.75
N MET A 70 -5.54 11.38 14.17
CA MET A 70 -5.56 10.12 14.92
C MET A 70 -4.19 9.76 15.54
N GLY A 71 -3.13 10.48 15.18
CA GLY A 71 -1.80 10.26 15.75
C GLY A 71 -0.99 9.16 15.09
N TYR A 72 -1.38 8.69 13.91
CA TYR A 72 -0.70 7.59 13.23
C TYR A 72 0.42 8.04 12.32
N ILE A 73 0.42 9.30 11.91
CA ILE A 73 1.49 9.89 11.10
C ILE A 73 1.95 11.20 11.72
N GLN A 74 3.16 11.59 11.35
CA GLN A 74 3.74 12.88 11.70
C GLN A 74 4.30 13.55 10.45
N GLN A 75 4.35 14.86 10.46
CA GLN A 75 4.80 15.65 9.32
C GLN A 75 5.80 16.69 9.76
N LYS A 76 6.76 17.00 8.88
CA LYS A 76 7.71 18.09 9.06
C LYS A 76 7.91 18.81 7.74
N THR A 77 8.26 20.09 7.81
CA THR A 77 8.56 20.87 6.62
C THR A 77 9.83 20.36 5.94
N SER A 78 9.79 20.25 4.61
CA SER A 78 10.98 19.89 3.84
C SER A 78 11.99 21.05 3.88
N GLU A 79 13.26 20.72 4.11
CA GLU A 79 14.35 21.73 4.10
C GLU A 79 14.57 22.30 2.70
N LYS A 80 14.28 21.51 1.67
CA LYS A 80 14.46 21.92 0.27
C LYS A 80 13.31 22.76 -0.26
N ASP A 81 12.09 22.48 0.18
CA ASP A 81 10.89 23.19 -0.22
C ASP A 81 9.98 23.34 0.99
N GLY A 82 9.92 24.54 1.54
CA GLY A 82 9.11 24.85 2.72
C GLY A 82 7.60 24.69 2.52
N ARG A 83 7.16 24.38 1.31
CA ARG A 83 5.73 24.16 1.00
C ARG A 83 5.30 22.72 1.15
N GLU A 84 6.22 21.78 1.07
CA GLU A 84 5.92 20.37 1.16
C GLU A 84 6.18 19.82 2.56
N LEU A 85 5.27 18.98 3.01
CA LEU A 85 5.35 18.33 4.32
C LEU A 85 5.79 16.88 4.14
N LEU A 86 7.03 16.61 4.54
CA LEU A 86 7.51 15.23 4.63
C LEU A 86 6.67 14.48 5.66
N THR A 87 6.26 13.28 5.32
CA THR A 87 5.36 12.46 6.13
C THR A 87 6.07 11.17 6.55
N SER A 88 5.82 10.75 7.79
CA SER A 88 6.41 9.55 8.37
C SER A 88 5.43 8.89 9.33
N LEU A 89 5.62 7.60 9.60
CA LEU A 89 4.86 6.88 10.61
C LEU A 89 5.29 7.30 12.03
N THR A 90 4.31 7.36 12.92
CA THR A 90 4.56 7.40 14.36
C THR A 90 4.67 5.96 14.89
N ASN A 91 5.09 5.82 16.16
CA ASN A 91 5.09 4.51 16.82
C ASN A 91 3.68 3.92 16.88
N GLU A 92 2.68 4.75 17.11
CA GLU A 92 1.28 4.32 17.13
C GLU A 92 0.82 3.85 15.75
N GLY A 93 1.25 4.54 14.69
CA GLY A 93 0.98 4.13 13.32
C GLY A 93 1.59 2.77 13.00
N GLN A 94 2.79 2.51 13.46
CA GLN A 94 3.45 1.21 13.28
C GLN A 94 2.69 0.09 14.00
N LYS A 95 2.23 0.35 15.22
CA LYS A 95 1.45 -0.62 16.00
C LYS A 95 0.14 -0.96 15.30
N LEU A 96 -0.56 0.06 14.81
CA LEU A 96 -1.81 -0.13 14.08
C LEU A 96 -1.56 -0.96 12.82
N LEU A 97 -0.55 -0.62 12.05
CA LEU A 97 -0.20 -1.34 10.82
C LEU A 97 0.06 -2.82 11.09
N ARG A 98 0.81 -3.15 12.13
CA ARG A 98 1.06 -4.53 12.53
C ARG A 98 -0.21 -5.27 12.93
N SER A 99 -1.10 -4.62 13.65
CA SER A 99 -2.37 -5.19 14.08
C SER A 99 -3.29 -5.51 12.88
N VAL A 100 -3.37 -4.60 11.91
CA VAL A 100 -4.15 -4.83 10.68
C VAL A 100 -3.50 -5.93 9.84
N LYS A 101 -2.17 -5.93 9.75
CA LYS A 101 -1.41 -6.93 9.00
C LYS A 101 -1.66 -8.35 9.53
N SER A 102 -1.76 -8.54 10.85
CA SER A 102 -2.06 -9.84 11.43
C SER A 102 -3.47 -10.33 11.07
N GLY A 103 -4.41 -9.43 10.80
CA GLY A 103 -5.75 -9.78 10.31
C GLY A 103 -5.80 -10.17 8.84
N HIS A 104 -4.71 -9.95 8.09
CA HIS A 104 -4.60 -10.24 6.66
C HIS A 104 -4.04 -11.63 6.34
N ASN A 105 -3.90 -12.48 7.33
CA ASN A 105 -3.24 -13.77 7.17
C ASN A 105 -3.99 -14.77 6.28
N LYS A 106 -5.26 -14.51 5.95
CA LYS A 106 -6.06 -15.43 5.14
C LYS A 106 -5.45 -15.67 3.76
N ILE A 107 -5.11 -14.60 3.03
CA ILE A 107 -4.53 -14.72 1.69
C ILE A 107 -3.18 -15.45 1.76
N TYR A 108 -2.35 -15.06 2.73
CA TYR A 108 -1.06 -15.71 2.96
C TYR A 108 -1.22 -17.20 3.27
N SER A 109 -2.14 -17.55 4.17
CA SER A 109 -2.38 -18.94 4.58
C SER A 109 -2.86 -19.79 3.42
N ILE A 110 -3.76 -19.28 2.60
CA ILE A 110 -4.26 -20.00 1.42
C ILE A 110 -3.13 -20.19 0.40
N ALA A 111 -2.37 -19.13 0.10
CA ALA A 111 -1.25 -19.23 -0.83
C ALA A 111 -0.23 -20.26 -0.36
N LYS A 112 0.10 -20.24 0.92
CA LYS A 112 1.04 -21.19 1.51
C LYS A 112 0.55 -22.63 1.42
N GLU A 113 -0.75 -22.85 1.55
CA GLU A 113 -1.36 -24.18 1.50
C GLU A 113 -1.43 -24.72 0.08
N ILE A 114 -1.86 -23.90 -0.90
CA ILE A 114 -2.09 -24.36 -2.28
C ILE A 114 -0.83 -24.38 -3.13
N PHE A 115 0.17 -23.55 -2.81
CA PHE A 115 1.42 -23.50 -3.56
C PHE A 115 2.46 -24.42 -2.96
N THR A 116 3.17 -25.17 -3.82
CA THR A 116 4.38 -25.87 -3.41
C THR A 116 5.46 -24.83 -3.04
N GLN A 117 6.53 -25.26 -2.36
CA GLN A 117 7.63 -24.34 -2.03
C GLN A 117 8.24 -23.70 -3.27
N GLU A 118 8.38 -24.48 -4.35
CA GLU A 118 8.88 -23.98 -5.63
C GLU A 118 7.95 -22.92 -6.22
N GLU A 119 6.65 -23.21 -6.22
CA GLU A 119 5.64 -22.27 -6.71
C GLU A 119 5.59 -20.99 -5.88
N GLN A 120 5.76 -21.07 -4.57
CA GLN A 120 5.83 -19.89 -3.69
C GLN A 120 6.98 -18.98 -4.11
N LYS A 121 8.16 -19.54 -4.36
CA LYS A 121 9.33 -18.78 -4.80
C LYS A 121 9.11 -18.13 -6.17
N GLN A 122 8.50 -18.87 -7.08
CA GLN A 122 8.17 -18.36 -8.42
C GLN A 122 7.19 -17.20 -8.32
N PHE A 123 6.16 -17.34 -7.51
CA PHE A 123 5.14 -16.31 -7.32
C PHE A 123 5.74 -15.06 -6.66
N GLU A 124 6.55 -15.24 -5.62
CA GLU A 124 7.26 -14.13 -4.97
C GLU A 124 8.06 -13.32 -5.98
N LYS A 125 8.84 -14.01 -6.81
CA LYS A 125 9.67 -13.37 -7.83
C LYS A 125 8.84 -12.63 -8.87
N LEU A 126 7.83 -13.28 -9.42
CA LEU A 126 7.01 -12.72 -10.51
C LEU A 126 6.10 -11.59 -10.01
N ALA A 127 5.47 -11.77 -8.85
CA ALA A 127 4.61 -10.74 -8.27
C ALA A 127 5.41 -9.50 -7.88
N SER A 128 6.59 -9.68 -7.29
CA SER A 128 7.48 -8.56 -6.95
C SER A 128 7.93 -7.80 -8.18
N LYS A 129 8.30 -8.54 -9.24
CA LYS A 129 8.72 -7.95 -10.51
C LYS A 129 7.60 -7.11 -11.13
N LEU A 130 6.37 -7.64 -11.13
CA LEU A 130 5.22 -6.92 -11.67
C LEU A 130 4.89 -5.68 -10.82
N SER A 131 4.90 -5.82 -9.49
CA SER A 131 4.65 -4.71 -8.57
C SER A 131 5.63 -3.56 -8.78
N GLU A 132 6.92 -3.87 -8.90
CA GLU A 132 7.96 -2.87 -9.14
C GLU A 132 7.76 -2.16 -10.49
N ALA A 133 7.45 -2.92 -11.53
CA ALA A 133 7.22 -2.37 -12.87
C ALA A 133 6.02 -1.42 -12.89
N LEU A 134 4.94 -1.79 -12.22
CA LEU A 134 3.75 -0.95 -12.12
C LEU A 134 4.03 0.35 -11.36
N ARG A 135 4.77 0.25 -10.25
CA ARG A 135 5.17 1.42 -9.48
C ARG A 135 6.07 2.35 -10.30
N ASP A 136 7.07 1.79 -10.96
CA ASP A 136 8.02 2.58 -11.78
C ASP A 136 7.30 3.32 -12.90
N GLU A 137 6.32 2.68 -13.53
CA GLU A 137 5.52 3.33 -14.57
C GLU A 137 4.74 4.53 -14.00
N ARG A 138 4.09 4.37 -12.85
CA ARG A 138 3.36 5.48 -12.22
C ARG A 138 4.30 6.61 -11.80
N MET A 139 5.48 6.29 -11.29
CA MET A 139 6.45 7.30 -10.86
C MET A 139 7.02 8.08 -12.04
N SER A 140 7.27 7.42 -13.17
CA SER A 140 7.81 8.07 -14.38
C SER A 140 6.77 8.83 -15.19
N ALA A 141 5.48 8.52 -15.04
CA ALA A 141 4.40 9.18 -15.78
C ALA A 141 4.29 10.68 -15.48
N ASN A 142 4.98 11.16 -14.45
CA ASN A 142 4.96 12.57 -14.04
C ASN A 142 6.22 13.34 -14.47
N GLU A 143 7.08 12.72 -15.26
CA GLU A 143 8.27 13.39 -15.82
C GLU A 143 7.96 14.10 -17.12
#